data_7176019556ae3deb0a3e30964caaabe7
#
_entry.id   7176019556ae3deb0a3e30964caaabe7
#
_cell.length_a   1.000
_cell.length_b   1.000
_cell.length_c   1.000
_cell.angle_alpha   90.00
_cell.angle_beta   90.00
_cell.angle_gamma   90.00
#
_symmetry.space_group_name_H-M   'P 1'
#
loop_
_entity.id
_entity.type
_entity.pdbx_description
1 polymer ?
#
loop_
_entity_poly.entity_id
_entity_poly.type
_entity_poly.pdbx_seq_one_letter_code
_entity_poly.pdbx_strand_id
1 'polypeptide(L)'
;MERIIAVNTNTYHGFAIEETLREIKKTGFRYIELTATKGWTEHVYKDMSFAYLQSIKDLMHSLGLKCIGFSGHSNLMDKDRLKDFIVNIRLAKFFGAKYIVSSVGEAHVKDRECEDADLIQNIKSLLGILKEEEIKLVLETHGKHSNAKALKEIIDQVDSEYVGINYDTANVIFYSNVRPESDIDFCINDVLYMHLKDKAGENKEWNFPALGKGNIDFDTIFKKLSAENNHCPFSIEIEFTEKGVKDIHEVTKAVSDSAAYLKKKGFSF
;
A
#
# COMPACT_ATOMS: atom_id res chain seq x y z
N MET A 1 -4.36 -5.18 -20.69
CA MET A 1 -4.71 -3.90 -20.04
C MET A 1 -3.44 -3.19 -19.61
N GLU A 2 -3.24 -1.97 -20.06
CA GLU A 2 -2.14 -1.15 -19.56
C GLU A 2 -2.57 -0.54 -18.22
N ARG A 3 -1.90 -0.92 -17.15
CA ARG A 3 -2.16 -0.45 -15.79
C ARG A 3 -0.83 -0.22 -15.10
N ILE A 4 -0.71 0.81 -14.29
CA ILE A 4 0.46 0.99 -13.43
C ILE A 4 0.45 -0.12 -12.39
N ILE A 5 1.54 -0.91 -12.36
CA ILE A 5 1.75 -1.96 -11.37
C ILE A 5 3.10 -1.71 -10.71
N ALA A 6 3.06 -1.50 -9.41
CA ALA A 6 4.21 -1.28 -8.55
C ALA A 6 4.54 -2.53 -7.73
N VAL A 7 5.73 -2.53 -7.13
CA VAL A 7 6.11 -3.43 -6.04
C VAL A 7 6.24 -2.59 -4.78
N ASN A 8 5.51 -2.97 -3.73
CA ASN A 8 5.69 -2.37 -2.41
C ASN A 8 7.02 -2.84 -1.82
N THR A 9 7.89 -1.90 -1.43
CA THR A 9 9.18 -2.24 -0.85
C THR A 9 9.06 -2.94 0.51
N ASN A 10 7.88 -2.88 1.17
CA ASN A 10 7.57 -3.71 2.34
C ASN A 10 7.76 -5.22 2.07
N THR A 11 7.55 -5.67 0.83
CA THR A 11 7.82 -7.06 0.41
C THR A 11 9.26 -7.49 0.72
N TYR A 12 10.18 -6.53 0.75
CA TYR A 12 11.60 -6.73 1.09
C TYR A 12 11.92 -6.30 2.53
N HIS A 13 10.96 -6.47 3.45
CA HIS A 13 11.17 -6.21 4.88
C HIS A 13 12.44 -6.90 5.39
N GLY A 14 13.26 -6.15 6.13
CA GLY A 14 14.53 -6.64 6.71
C GLY A 14 15.77 -6.52 5.81
N PHE A 15 15.60 -6.11 4.53
CA PHE A 15 16.73 -5.84 3.61
C PHE A 15 16.96 -4.35 3.44
N ALA A 16 18.19 -3.95 3.06
CA ALA A 16 18.51 -2.56 2.79
C ALA A 16 17.79 -2.05 1.54
N ILE A 17 17.39 -0.76 1.54
CA ILE A 17 16.65 -0.18 0.42
C ILE A 17 17.45 -0.21 -0.89
N GLU A 18 18.75 0.00 -0.85
CA GLU A 18 19.60 -0.02 -2.04
C GLU A 18 19.63 -1.40 -2.71
N GLU A 19 19.65 -2.47 -1.90
CA GLU A 19 19.59 -3.84 -2.39
C GLU A 19 18.18 -4.15 -2.91
N THR A 20 17.15 -3.78 -2.16
CA THR A 20 15.74 -3.90 -2.53
C THR A 20 15.46 -3.29 -3.91
N LEU A 21 15.91 -2.05 -4.16
CA LEU A 21 15.68 -1.38 -5.44
C LEU A 21 16.35 -2.11 -6.61
N ARG A 22 17.57 -2.64 -6.40
CA ARG A 22 18.27 -3.42 -7.42
C ARG A 22 17.57 -4.74 -7.71
N GLU A 23 17.06 -5.42 -6.70
CA GLU A 23 16.33 -6.67 -6.85
C GLU A 23 14.98 -6.44 -7.55
N ILE A 24 14.22 -5.42 -7.18
CA ILE A 24 12.96 -5.06 -7.87
C ILE A 24 13.25 -4.78 -9.35
N LYS A 25 14.33 -4.07 -9.67
CA LYS A 25 14.71 -3.81 -11.07
C LYS A 25 14.90 -5.07 -11.89
N LYS A 26 15.46 -6.13 -11.31
CA LYS A 26 15.67 -7.43 -12.00
C LYS A 26 14.37 -8.12 -12.39
N THR A 27 13.27 -7.84 -11.64
CA THR A 27 11.95 -8.45 -11.92
C THR A 27 11.20 -7.80 -13.09
N GLY A 28 11.72 -6.68 -13.63
CA GLY A 28 11.17 -5.99 -14.80
C GLY A 28 10.16 -4.90 -14.47
N PHE A 29 9.80 -4.70 -13.21
CA PHE A 29 8.93 -3.60 -12.81
C PHE A 29 9.60 -2.24 -13.00
N ARG A 30 8.78 -1.22 -13.27
CA ARG A 30 9.20 0.18 -13.43
C ARG A 30 8.70 1.08 -12.30
N TYR A 31 7.68 0.62 -11.59
CA TYR A 31 7.05 1.38 -10.52
C TYR A 31 7.26 0.68 -9.18
N ILE A 32 7.41 1.49 -8.16
CA ILE A 32 7.54 1.04 -6.77
C ILE A 32 6.62 1.85 -5.87
N GLU A 33 6.31 1.26 -4.74
CA GLU A 33 5.79 1.92 -3.56
C GLU A 33 6.86 1.88 -2.48
N LEU A 34 7.32 3.06 -2.04
CA LEU A 34 8.32 3.16 -0.97
C LEU A 34 7.66 3.05 0.40
N THR A 35 8.31 2.34 1.32
CA THR A 35 7.80 2.14 2.68
C THR A 35 8.56 2.98 3.69
N ALA A 36 7.79 3.70 4.53
CA ALA A 36 8.22 4.53 5.64
C ALA A 36 7.42 4.22 6.91
N THR A 37 7.17 2.92 7.16
CA THR A 37 6.35 2.48 8.29
C THR A 37 7.22 2.31 9.53
N LYS A 38 7.02 3.21 10.50
CA LYS A 38 7.79 3.24 11.74
C LYS A 38 7.65 1.94 12.53
N GLY A 39 8.79 1.41 12.99
CA GLY A 39 8.84 0.19 13.79
C GLY A 39 8.58 -1.09 12.99
N TRP A 40 8.45 -0.98 11.66
CA TRP A 40 8.27 -2.12 10.76
C TRP A 40 9.27 -2.07 9.61
N THR A 41 8.96 -1.40 8.52
CA THR A 41 9.85 -1.24 7.36
C THR A 41 10.15 0.24 7.15
N GLU A 42 11.32 0.67 7.57
CA GLU A 42 11.77 2.06 7.48
C GLU A 42 12.80 2.21 6.34
N HIS A 43 12.40 1.86 5.10
CA HIS A 43 13.26 1.99 3.92
C HIS A 43 13.61 3.44 3.62
N VAL A 44 12.64 4.34 3.79
CA VAL A 44 12.85 5.79 3.82
C VAL A 44 12.10 6.34 5.03
N TYR A 45 12.70 7.29 5.74
CA TYR A 45 12.09 7.78 6.96
C TYR A 45 12.46 9.23 7.24
N LYS A 46 11.59 9.97 7.94
CA LYS A 46 11.71 11.41 8.20
C LYS A 46 12.99 11.85 8.92
N ASP A 47 13.57 10.97 9.71
CA ASP A 47 14.77 11.26 10.51
C ASP A 47 16.08 10.91 9.77
N MET A 48 16.02 10.40 8.53
CA MET A 48 17.18 10.20 7.69
C MET A 48 17.72 11.52 7.17
N SER A 49 19.05 11.61 6.98
CA SER A 49 19.66 12.81 6.42
C SER A 49 19.16 13.07 4.99
N PHE A 50 19.02 14.35 4.64
CA PHE A 50 18.62 14.72 3.27
C PHE A 50 19.58 14.15 2.21
N ALA A 51 20.89 14.15 2.49
CA ALA A 51 21.88 13.58 1.58
C ALA A 51 21.64 12.08 1.32
N TYR A 52 21.25 11.32 2.35
CA TYR A 52 20.92 9.91 2.20
C TYR A 52 19.62 9.71 1.41
N LEU A 53 18.56 10.46 1.73
CA LEU A 53 17.31 10.42 0.98
C LEU A 53 17.52 10.77 -0.50
N GLN A 54 18.38 11.77 -0.79
CA GLN A 54 18.76 12.13 -2.15
C GLN A 54 19.49 10.99 -2.85
N SER A 55 20.42 10.30 -2.17
CA SER A 55 21.15 9.16 -2.76
C SER A 55 20.22 8.00 -3.13
N ILE A 56 19.17 7.74 -2.32
CA ILE A 56 18.13 6.75 -2.65
C ILE A 56 17.36 7.17 -3.91
N LYS A 57 16.97 8.44 -3.99
CA LYS A 57 16.27 8.99 -5.16
C LYS A 57 17.10 8.89 -6.43
N ASP A 58 18.40 9.22 -6.33
CA ASP A 58 19.34 9.14 -7.46
C ASP A 58 19.53 7.68 -7.90
N LEU A 59 19.61 6.74 -6.94
CA LEU A 59 19.66 5.31 -7.26
C LEU A 59 18.40 4.85 -7.99
N MET A 60 17.21 5.26 -7.52
CA MET A 60 15.95 4.96 -8.21
C MET A 60 15.98 5.44 -9.66
N HIS A 61 16.40 6.69 -9.89
CA HIS A 61 16.51 7.25 -11.23
C HIS A 61 17.50 6.50 -12.10
N SER A 62 18.67 6.14 -11.56
CA SER A 62 19.70 5.38 -12.28
C SER A 62 19.21 3.98 -12.69
N LEU A 63 18.31 3.37 -11.91
CA LEU A 63 17.68 2.10 -12.20
C LEU A 63 16.44 2.24 -13.12
N GLY A 64 15.99 3.48 -13.42
CA GLY A 64 14.76 3.74 -14.16
C GLY A 64 13.50 3.34 -13.39
N LEU A 65 13.54 3.38 -12.06
CA LEU A 65 12.39 3.14 -11.19
C LEU A 65 11.67 4.45 -10.86
N LYS A 66 10.34 4.40 -10.79
CA LYS A 66 9.48 5.54 -10.46
C LYS A 66 8.66 5.20 -9.23
N CYS A 67 8.65 6.08 -8.25
CA CYS A 67 7.76 5.98 -7.09
C CYS A 67 6.35 6.44 -7.50
N ILE A 68 5.34 5.59 -7.30
CA ILE A 68 3.93 5.96 -7.53
C ILE A 68 3.15 6.00 -6.21
N GLY A 69 3.49 5.16 -5.25
CA GLY A 69 2.91 5.06 -3.93
C GLY A 69 3.96 5.24 -2.83
N PHE A 70 3.52 5.65 -1.66
CA PHE A 70 4.34 5.83 -0.48
C PHE A 70 3.58 5.30 0.75
N SER A 71 4.00 4.15 1.27
CA SER A 71 3.47 3.58 2.51
C SER A 71 4.02 4.35 3.71
N GLY A 72 3.33 5.42 4.07
CA GLY A 72 3.72 6.33 5.15
C GLY A 72 2.84 6.19 6.39
N HIS A 73 2.51 4.95 6.79
CA HIS A 73 1.58 4.66 7.87
C HIS A 73 1.84 5.50 9.12
N SER A 74 0.77 6.07 9.65
CA SER A 74 0.75 6.81 10.90
C SER A 74 -0.63 6.68 11.52
N ASN A 75 -0.73 6.75 12.84
CA ASN A 75 -2.03 6.75 13.52
C ASN A 75 -2.77 8.05 13.24
N LEU A 76 -3.73 8.00 12.33
CA LEU A 76 -4.58 9.15 11.98
C LEU A 76 -5.64 9.46 13.05
N MET A 77 -5.89 8.54 13.99
CA MET A 77 -6.75 8.75 15.15
C MET A 77 -6.07 9.61 16.22
N ASP A 78 -4.73 9.66 16.24
CA ASP A 78 -3.98 10.49 17.20
C ASP A 78 -3.58 11.82 16.57
N LYS A 79 -4.22 12.91 16.99
CA LYS A 79 -3.96 14.27 16.50
C LYS A 79 -2.48 14.69 16.63
N ASP A 80 -1.78 14.20 17.65
CA ASP A 80 -0.36 14.51 17.84
C ASP A 80 0.54 13.85 16.78
N ARG A 81 0.05 12.79 16.13
CA ARG A 81 0.78 12.07 15.06
C ARG A 81 0.58 12.72 13.69
N LEU A 82 -0.40 13.58 13.51
CA LEU A 82 -0.66 14.21 12.20
C LEU A 82 0.51 15.04 11.69
N LYS A 83 1.29 15.66 12.58
CA LYS A 83 2.49 16.41 12.19
C LYS A 83 3.57 15.50 11.57
N ASP A 84 3.72 14.27 12.07
CA ASP A 84 4.63 13.27 11.50
C ASP A 84 4.10 12.82 10.14
N PHE A 85 2.78 12.64 10.00
CA PHE A 85 2.15 12.29 8.75
C PHE A 85 2.31 13.39 7.68
N ILE A 86 2.24 14.67 8.05
CA ILE A 86 2.53 15.80 7.15
C ILE A 86 3.97 15.71 6.60
N VAL A 87 4.94 15.30 7.42
CA VAL A 87 6.30 15.07 6.93
C VAL A 87 6.35 13.92 5.94
N ASN A 88 5.61 12.84 6.19
CA ASN A 88 5.51 11.70 5.25
C ASN A 88 4.86 12.13 3.92
N ILE A 89 3.86 13.02 3.91
CA ILE A 89 3.27 13.59 2.68
C ILE A 89 4.35 14.33 1.87
N ARG A 90 5.20 15.13 2.52
CA ARG A 90 6.30 15.85 1.85
C ARG A 90 7.39 14.90 1.35
N LEU A 91 7.71 13.83 2.08
CA LEU A 91 8.62 12.79 1.62
C LEU A 91 8.05 12.06 0.40
N ALA A 92 6.75 11.73 0.41
CA ALA A 92 6.07 11.15 -0.74
C ALA A 92 6.22 12.05 -1.98
N LYS A 93 5.99 13.36 -1.83
CA LYS A 93 6.21 14.35 -2.91
C LYS A 93 7.67 14.39 -3.35
N PHE A 94 8.62 14.40 -2.41
CA PHE A 94 10.05 14.39 -2.71
C PHE A 94 10.45 13.20 -3.59
N PHE A 95 9.93 12.00 -3.33
CA PHE A 95 10.18 10.82 -4.14
C PHE A 95 9.33 10.73 -5.41
N GLY A 96 8.35 11.62 -5.59
CA GLY A 96 7.50 11.69 -6.79
C GLY A 96 6.27 10.80 -6.74
N ALA A 97 5.89 10.31 -5.55
CA ALA A 97 4.66 9.57 -5.36
C ALA A 97 3.42 10.42 -5.66
N LYS A 98 2.35 9.76 -6.06
CA LYS A 98 1.02 10.36 -6.27
C LYS A 98 0.03 9.95 -5.18
N TYR A 99 0.33 8.88 -4.49
CA TYR A 99 -0.49 8.30 -3.43
C TYR A 99 0.34 8.14 -2.17
N ILE A 100 -0.24 8.53 -1.03
CA ILE A 100 0.27 8.15 0.28
C ILE A 100 -0.71 7.19 0.93
N VAL A 101 -0.21 6.01 1.27
CA VAL A 101 -0.97 4.94 1.94
C VAL A 101 -0.83 5.11 3.44
N SER A 102 -1.93 5.02 4.16
CA SER A 102 -1.95 4.86 5.61
C SER A 102 -3.11 3.97 6.04
N SER A 103 -2.89 3.10 7.00
CA SER A 103 -3.97 2.56 7.81
C SER A 103 -4.57 3.68 8.67
N VAL A 104 -5.77 3.45 9.20
CA VAL A 104 -6.42 4.39 10.12
C VAL A 104 -5.64 4.49 11.43
N GLY A 105 -5.24 3.35 11.99
CA GLY A 105 -4.35 3.23 13.14
C GLY A 105 -3.04 2.56 12.78
N GLU A 106 -2.03 2.63 13.64
CA GLU A 106 -0.77 1.89 13.48
C GLU A 106 -0.87 0.51 14.16
N ALA A 107 -0.72 -0.56 13.38
CA ALA A 107 -0.79 -1.93 13.91
C ALA A 107 0.39 -2.31 14.84
N HIS A 108 1.53 -1.63 14.68
CA HIS A 108 2.80 -1.99 15.34
C HIS A 108 3.15 -1.10 16.53
N VAL A 109 2.36 -0.07 16.82
CA VAL A 109 2.56 0.87 17.92
C VAL A 109 1.28 0.96 18.73
N LYS A 110 1.37 0.84 20.07
CA LYS A 110 0.23 1.12 20.96
C LYS A 110 -0.06 2.61 20.96
N ASP A 111 -1.08 3.00 20.24
CA ASP A 111 -1.49 4.38 20.06
C ASP A 111 -2.88 4.66 20.60
N ARG A 112 -3.23 5.94 20.68
CA ARG A 112 -4.58 6.37 21.03
C ARG A 112 -5.56 5.94 19.95
N GLU A 113 -6.69 5.43 20.39
CA GLU A 113 -7.89 5.31 19.57
C GLU A 113 -8.78 6.52 19.82
N CYS A 114 -9.50 6.93 18.81
CA CYS A 114 -10.57 7.94 18.92
C CYS A 114 -11.84 7.42 18.22
N GLU A 115 -12.94 8.16 18.41
CA GLU A 115 -14.15 7.92 17.67
C GLU A 115 -14.00 8.33 16.19
N ASP A 116 -14.75 7.71 15.30
CA ASP A 116 -14.67 7.97 13.85
C ASP A 116 -14.91 9.44 13.50
N ALA A 117 -15.71 10.16 14.29
CA ALA A 117 -15.92 11.60 14.11
C ALA A 117 -14.62 12.42 14.27
N ASP A 118 -13.79 12.09 15.25
CA ASP A 118 -12.50 12.73 15.47
C ASP A 118 -11.52 12.35 14.37
N LEU A 119 -11.50 11.07 13.97
CA LEU A 119 -10.71 10.59 12.83
C LEU A 119 -11.04 11.37 11.54
N ILE A 120 -12.33 11.57 11.23
CA ILE A 120 -12.77 12.32 10.06
C ILE A 120 -12.28 13.77 10.13
N GLN A 121 -12.35 14.42 11.31
CA GLN A 121 -11.82 15.77 11.47
C GLN A 121 -10.31 15.84 11.31
N ASN A 122 -9.58 14.84 11.82
CA ASN A 122 -8.15 14.72 11.64
C ASN A 122 -7.79 14.59 10.14
N ILE A 123 -8.47 13.73 9.40
CA ILE A 123 -8.26 13.57 7.95
C ILE A 123 -8.60 14.87 7.22
N LYS A 124 -9.72 15.53 7.54
CA LYS A 124 -10.10 16.82 6.95
C LYS A 124 -9.04 17.90 7.18
N SER A 125 -8.35 17.88 8.30
CA SER A 125 -7.27 18.84 8.59
C SER A 125 -6.04 18.66 7.66
N LEU A 126 -5.88 17.50 7.04
CA LEU A 126 -4.80 17.21 6.09
C LEU A 126 -5.13 17.63 4.65
N LEU A 127 -6.39 17.94 4.32
CA LEU A 127 -6.80 18.23 2.93
C LEU A 127 -6.02 19.39 2.29
N GLY A 128 -5.69 20.40 3.09
CA GLY A 128 -4.89 21.56 2.60
C GLY A 128 -3.54 21.12 2.05
N ILE A 129 -2.77 20.36 2.83
CA ILE A 129 -1.43 19.89 2.42
C ILE A 129 -1.51 18.83 1.31
N LEU A 130 -2.50 17.93 1.34
CA LEU A 130 -2.70 16.95 0.29
C LEU A 130 -2.94 17.62 -1.07
N LYS A 131 -3.75 18.68 -1.09
CA LYS A 131 -4.02 19.48 -2.29
C LYS A 131 -2.78 20.26 -2.73
N GLU A 132 -2.08 20.92 -1.81
CA GLU A 132 -0.86 21.69 -2.09
C GLU A 132 0.22 20.81 -2.72
N GLU A 133 0.42 19.61 -2.20
CA GLU A 133 1.44 18.67 -2.69
C GLU A 133 0.94 17.80 -3.86
N GLU A 134 -0.34 17.91 -4.26
CA GLU A 134 -0.97 17.08 -5.30
C GLU A 134 -0.83 15.57 -5.02
N ILE A 135 -1.02 15.17 -3.76
CA ILE A 135 -0.95 13.79 -3.28
C ILE A 135 -2.33 13.36 -2.81
N LYS A 136 -2.73 12.15 -3.14
CA LYS A 136 -3.95 11.53 -2.62
C LYS A 136 -3.63 10.62 -1.44
N LEU A 137 -4.34 10.84 -0.33
CA LEU A 137 -4.35 9.90 0.79
C LEU A 137 -5.25 8.72 0.43
N VAL A 138 -4.73 7.51 0.58
CA VAL A 138 -5.52 6.30 0.41
C VAL A 138 -5.48 5.48 1.70
N LEU A 139 -6.66 5.35 2.33
CA LEU A 139 -6.83 4.60 3.57
C LEU A 139 -6.85 3.10 3.28
N GLU A 140 -5.95 2.38 3.93
CA GLU A 140 -5.84 0.94 3.72
C GLU A 140 -6.88 0.16 4.52
N THR A 141 -7.47 -0.86 3.89
CA THR A 141 -8.25 -1.89 4.59
C THR A 141 -7.34 -2.65 5.55
N HIS A 142 -7.30 -2.21 6.82
CA HIS A 142 -6.39 -2.73 7.83
C HIS A 142 -6.96 -2.60 9.25
N GLY A 143 -6.64 -3.53 10.14
CA GLY A 143 -7.00 -3.48 11.56
C GLY A 143 -8.50 -3.37 11.81
N LYS A 144 -8.95 -2.38 12.58
CA LYS A 144 -10.37 -2.16 12.90
C LYS A 144 -11.20 -1.76 11.68
N HIS A 145 -10.63 -1.01 10.74
CA HIS A 145 -11.27 -0.52 9.53
C HIS A 145 -10.86 -1.35 8.30
N SER A 146 -10.92 -2.67 8.42
CA SER A 146 -10.33 -3.61 7.47
C SER A 146 -11.28 -4.13 6.39
N ASN A 147 -12.45 -3.52 6.19
CA ASN A 147 -13.38 -3.89 5.11
C ASN A 147 -13.93 -2.65 4.40
N ALA A 148 -14.50 -2.88 3.22
CA ALA A 148 -14.99 -1.83 2.34
C ALA A 148 -16.01 -0.92 3.01
N LYS A 149 -16.98 -1.47 3.75
CA LYS A 149 -18.04 -0.68 4.40
C LYS A 149 -17.49 0.27 5.43
N ALA A 150 -16.60 -0.21 6.32
CA ALA A 150 -16.03 0.60 7.38
C ALA A 150 -15.22 1.80 6.83
N LEU A 151 -14.43 1.58 5.76
CA LEU A 151 -13.70 2.69 5.14
C LEU A 151 -14.62 3.60 4.32
N LYS A 152 -15.61 3.06 3.64
CA LYS A 152 -16.54 3.88 2.86
C LYS A 152 -17.32 4.87 3.75
N GLU A 153 -17.75 4.47 4.94
CA GLU A 153 -18.42 5.37 5.89
C GLU A 153 -17.54 6.57 6.27
N ILE A 154 -16.22 6.39 6.35
CA ILE A 154 -15.26 7.47 6.61
C ILE A 154 -15.06 8.32 5.35
N ILE A 155 -14.83 7.70 4.19
CA ILE A 155 -14.59 8.39 2.91
C ILE A 155 -15.78 9.29 2.55
N ASP A 156 -17.01 8.76 2.67
CA ASP A 156 -18.23 9.53 2.38
C ASP A 156 -18.37 10.76 3.26
N GLN A 157 -17.95 10.68 4.52
CA GLN A 157 -18.02 11.82 5.45
C GLN A 157 -16.84 12.80 5.28
N VAL A 158 -15.68 12.33 4.83
CA VAL A 158 -14.56 13.21 4.47
C VAL A 158 -14.91 14.04 3.24
N ASP A 159 -15.58 13.42 2.25
CA ASP A 159 -16.10 14.04 1.03
C ASP A 159 -15.02 14.86 0.27
N SER A 160 -13.99 14.18 -0.19
CA SER A 160 -12.88 14.83 -0.89
C SER A 160 -12.24 13.93 -1.95
N GLU A 161 -12.02 14.46 -3.15
CA GLU A 161 -11.28 13.78 -4.22
C GLU A 161 -9.81 13.45 -3.89
N TYR A 162 -9.28 14.04 -2.81
CA TYR A 162 -7.92 13.80 -2.33
C TYR A 162 -7.83 12.64 -1.34
N VAL A 163 -8.95 12.02 -0.98
CA VAL A 163 -8.99 10.89 -0.03
C VAL A 163 -9.78 9.75 -0.65
N GLY A 164 -9.24 8.55 -0.62
CA GLY A 164 -9.90 7.35 -1.11
C GLY A 164 -9.39 6.11 -0.41
N ILE A 165 -9.62 4.96 -1.01
CA ILE A 165 -9.31 3.66 -0.41
C ILE A 165 -8.09 3.04 -1.13
N ASN A 166 -7.13 2.55 -0.33
CA ASN A 166 -6.21 1.51 -0.72
C ASN A 166 -6.82 0.16 -0.32
N TYR A 167 -7.33 -0.57 -1.28
CA TYR A 167 -7.96 -1.86 -1.01
C TYR A 167 -6.90 -2.97 -0.99
N ASP A 168 -6.56 -3.46 0.21
CA ASP A 168 -5.70 -4.63 0.38
C ASP A 168 -6.54 -5.90 0.35
N THR A 169 -6.30 -6.73 -0.65
CA THR A 169 -7.12 -7.91 -0.93
C THR A 169 -6.99 -9.03 0.12
N ALA A 170 -5.89 -9.11 0.83
CA ALA A 170 -5.66 -10.13 1.86
C ALA A 170 -6.05 -9.66 3.27
N ASN A 171 -5.85 -8.37 3.56
CA ASN A 171 -6.16 -7.80 4.87
C ASN A 171 -7.65 -7.91 5.20
N VAL A 172 -8.54 -7.78 4.22
CA VAL A 172 -9.99 -7.98 4.43
C VAL A 172 -10.31 -9.39 4.90
N ILE A 173 -9.57 -10.40 4.44
CA ILE A 173 -9.70 -11.79 4.95
C ILE A 173 -9.12 -11.87 6.35
N PHE A 174 -7.88 -11.38 6.52
CA PHE A 174 -7.12 -11.54 7.75
C PHE A 174 -7.78 -10.82 8.94
N TYR A 175 -8.21 -9.58 8.76
CA TYR A 175 -8.77 -8.77 9.85
C TYR A 175 -10.29 -8.90 9.99
N SER A 176 -11.05 -8.94 8.88
CA SER A 176 -12.52 -8.92 8.88
C SER A 176 -13.18 -10.25 8.56
N ASN A 177 -12.43 -11.28 8.14
CA ASN A 177 -12.99 -12.56 7.74
C ASN A 177 -14.04 -12.45 6.61
N VAL A 178 -13.84 -11.55 5.66
CA VAL A 178 -14.70 -11.37 4.49
C VAL A 178 -13.94 -11.69 3.21
N ARG A 179 -14.68 -12.07 2.16
CA ARG A 179 -14.07 -12.38 0.86
C ARG A 179 -13.95 -11.11 0.03
N PRO A 180 -12.74 -10.77 -0.44
CA PRO A 180 -12.51 -9.54 -1.19
C PRO A 180 -13.33 -9.45 -2.47
N GLU A 181 -13.65 -10.59 -3.10
CA GLU A 181 -14.44 -10.65 -4.32
C GLU A 181 -15.86 -10.12 -4.15
N SER A 182 -16.41 -10.16 -2.94
CA SER A 182 -17.74 -9.64 -2.62
C SER A 182 -17.69 -8.32 -1.84
N ASP A 183 -16.67 -8.10 -1.03
CA ASP A 183 -16.54 -6.91 -0.21
C ASP A 183 -16.24 -5.65 -1.05
N ILE A 184 -15.43 -5.78 -2.09
CA ILE A 184 -15.01 -4.65 -2.95
C ILE A 184 -16.19 -3.93 -3.61
N ASP A 185 -17.34 -4.59 -3.82
CA ASP A 185 -18.53 -3.98 -4.43
C ASP A 185 -19.03 -2.77 -3.62
N PHE A 186 -18.79 -2.74 -2.30
CA PHE A 186 -19.24 -1.64 -1.46
C PHE A 186 -18.42 -0.35 -1.62
N CYS A 187 -17.21 -0.42 -2.18
CA CYS A 187 -16.31 0.72 -2.27
C CYS A 187 -15.60 0.87 -3.61
N ILE A 188 -15.95 0.09 -4.63
CA ILE A 188 -15.17 -0.03 -5.86
C ILE A 188 -14.89 1.33 -6.56
N ASN A 189 -15.82 2.29 -6.45
CA ASN A 189 -15.67 3.64 -7.02
C ASN A 189 -14.77 4.55 -6.18
N ASP A 190 -14.54 4.20 -4.91
CA ASP A 190 -13.67 4.94 -3.98
C ASP A 190 -12.25 4.35 -3.92
N VAL A 191 -12.02 3.20 -4.58
CA VAL A 191 -10.70 2.56 -4.67
C VAL A 191 -9.82 3.36 -5.62
N LEU A 192 -8.89 4.12 -5.06
CA LEU A 192 -7.89 4.91 -5.80
C LEU A 192 -6.55 4.21 -5.91
N TYR A 193 -6.30 3.20 -5.11
CA TYR A 193 -5.09 2.39 -5.06
C TYR A 193 -5.42 0.98 -4.57
N MET A 194 -4.62 -0.02 -4.92
CA MET A 194 -4.89 -1.40 -4.48
C MET A 194 -3.61 -2.14 -4.15
N HIS A 195 -3.53 -2.68 -2.94
CA HIS A 195 -2.56 -3.71 -2.63
C HIS A 195 -3.04 -5.06 -3.14
N LEU A 196 -2.33 -5.60 -4.13
CA LEU A 196 -2.49 -6.98 -4.54
C LEU A 196 -1.66 -7.86 -3.59
N LYS A 197 -2.33 -8.46 -2.65
CA LYS A 197 -1.76 -9.32 -1.62
C LYS A 197 -2.57 -10.60 -1.58
N ASP A 198 -1.92 -11.75 -1.81
CA ASP A 198 -2.61 -13.04 -1.81
C ASP A 198 -2.64 -13.62 -0.39
N LYS A 199 -3.57 -14.52 -0.13
CA LYS A 199 -3.79 -15.12 1.17
C LYS A 199 -3.90 -16.63 1.05
N ALA A 200 -3.13 -17.35 1.87
CA ALA A 200 -3.21 -18.79 2.00
C ALA A 200 -3.46 -19.20 3.47
N GLY A 201 -3.79 -20.45 3.68
CA GLY A 201 -4.08 -21.00 5.01
C GLY A 201 -5.37 -20.45 5.63
N GLU A 202 -5.48 -20.57 6.95
CA GLU A 202 -6.64 -20.09 7.71
C GLU A 202 -6.69 -18.56 7.77
N ASN A 203 -7.89 -17.99 8.03
CA ASN A 203 -8.10 -16.55 7.97
C ASN A 203 -7.10 -15.75 8.82
N LYS A 204 -6.85 -16.17 10.05
CA LYS A 204 -5.91 -15.51 10.98
C LYS A 204 -4.48 -16.02 10.91
N GLU A 205 -4.18 -16.94 10.01
CA GLU A 205 -2.81 -17.39 9.76
C GLU A 205 -2.06 -16.32 8.98
N TRP A 206 -0.88 -15.94 9.48
CA TRP A 206 0.02 -15.04 8.77
C TRP A 206 0.68 -15.80 7.60
N ASN A 207 0.06 -15.74 6.43
CA ASN A 207 0.52 -16.44 5.24
C ASN A 207 0.07 -15.68 3.98
N PHE A 208 0.96 -14.87 3.47
CA PHE A 208 0.74 -13.96 2.34
C PHE A 208 1.75 -14.24 1.23
N PRO A 209 1.52 -15.28 0.40
CA PRO A 209 2.45 -15.73 -0.61
C PRO A 209 2.45 -14.85 -1.87
N ALA A 210 3.31 -15.20 -2.83
CA ALA A 210 3.26 -14.65 -4.17
C ALA A 210 1.87 -14.78 -4.81
N LEU A 211 1.48 -13.82 -5.66
CA LEU A 211 0.19 -13.80 -6.33
C LEU A 211 -0.07 -15.10 -7.10
N GLY A 212 -1.27 -15.63 -6.95
CA GLY A 212 -1.70 -16.90 -7.54
C GLY A 212 -1.20 -18.14 -6.80
N LYS A 213 -0.64 -17.98 -5.60
CA LYS A 213 -0.27 -19.08 -4.70
C LYS A 213 -1.19 -19.20 -3.49
N GLY A 214 -2.07 -18.23 -3.29
CA GLY A 214 -3.11 -18.24 -2.27
C GLY A 214 -4.48 -18.63 -2.84
N ASN A 215 -5.52 -18.15 -2.17
CA ASN A 215 -6.91 -18.55 -2.39
C ASN A 215 -7.82 -17.39 -2.83
N ILE A 216 -7.25 -16.22 -3.18
CA ILE A 216 -8.03 -15.06 -3.62
C ILE A 216 -8.39 -15.21 -5.11
N ASP A 217 -9.66 -15.02 -5.44
CA ASP A 217 -10.14 -14.98 -6.82
C ASP A 217 -9.90 -13.59 -7.44
N PHE A 218 -8.66 -13.35 -7.84
CA PHE A 218 -8.28 -12.12 -8.54
C PHE A 218 -9.01 -11.93 -9.87
N ASP A 219 -9.44 -13.01 -10.54
CA ASP A 219 -10.16 -12.88 -11.81
C ASP A 219 -11.51 -12.18 -11.62
N THR A 220 -12.22 -12.51 -10.57
CA THR A 220 -13.48 -11.85 -10.21
C THR A 220 -13.23 -10.38 -9.84
N ILE A 221 -12.19 -10.08 -9.05
CA ILE A 221 -11.84 -8.71 -8.68
C ILE A 221 -11.48 -7.88 -9.92
N PHE A 222 -10.62 -8.40 -10.80
CA PHE A 222 -10.22 -7.69 -12.03
C PHE A 222 -11.38 -7.45 -12.99
N LYS A 223 -12.33 -8.41 -13.11
CA LYS A 223 -13.56 -8.24 -13.90
C LYS A 223 -14.43 -7.12 -13.34
N LYS A 224 -14.62 -7.05 -12.02
CA LYS A 224 -15.40 -6.00 -11.37
C LYS A 224 -14.79 -4.62 -11.57
N LEU A 225 -13.48 -4.47 -11.33
CA LEU A 225 -12.76 -3.22 -11.60
C LEU A 225 -12.91 -2.78 -13.06
N SER A 226 -12.83 -3.73 -14.00
CA SER A 226 -13.01 -3.43 -15.42
C SER A 226 -14.44 -3.02 -15.77
N ALA A 227 -15.45 -3.65 -15.15
CA ALA A 227 -16.85 -3.33 -15.38
C ALA A 227 -17.20 -1.91 -14.91
N GLU A 228 -16.61 -1.47 -13.79
CA GLU A 228 -16.77 -0.12 -13.23
C GLU A 228 -15.79 0.89 -13.83
N ASN A 229 -15.01 0.50 -14.86
CA ASN A 229 -13.99 1.35 -15.48
C ASN A 229 -12.97 1.92 -14.46
N ASN A 230 -12.73 1.19 -13.37
CA ASN A 230 -11.74 1.58 -12.37
C ASN A 230 -10.34 1.17 -12.82
N HIS A 231 -9.47 2.15 -13.02
CA HIS A 231 -8.08 2.00 -13.48
C HIS A 231 -7.04 2.34 -12.40
N CYS A 232 -7.38 2.20 -11.11
CA CYS A 232 -6.45 2.47 -10.02
C CYS A 232 -5.12 1.71 -10.18
N PRO A 233 -3.98 2.28 -9.78
CA PRO A 233 -2.72 1.56 -9.74
C PRO A 233 -2.79 0.36 -8.79
N PHE A 234 -2.02 -0.68 -9.12
CA PHE A 234 -1.80 -1.82 -8.24
C PHE A 234 -0.40 -1.76 -7.63
N SER A 235 -0.25 -2.25 -6.42
CA SER A 235 1.03 -2.48 -5.77
C SER A 235 1.07 -3.90 -5.22
N ILE A 236 2.06 -4.69 -5.65
CA ILE A 236 2.24 -6.06 -5.17
C ILE A 236 2.84 -5.98 -3.77
N GLU A 237 2.18 -6.61 -2.81
CA GLU A 237 2.69 -6.77 -1.46
C GLU A 237 2.71 -8.25 -1.06
N ILE A 238 3.87 -8.73 -0.59
CA ILE A 238 4.08 -10.11 -0.16
C ILE A 238 4.72 -10.05 1.23
N GLU A 239 4.14 -10.73 2.20
CA GLU A 239 4.68 -10.74 3.58
C GLU A 239 5.06 -12.14 4.06
N PHE A 240 4.91 -13.14 3.17
CA PHE A 240 5.29 -14.53 3.43
C PHE A 240 4.55 -15.14 4.62
N THR A 241 5.26 -15.86 5.47
CA THR A 241 4.78 -16.45 6.73
C THR A 241 5.54 -15.84 7.90
N GLU A 242 5.09 -16.08 9.13
CA GLU A 242 5.80 -15.66 10.35
C GLU A 242 7.26 -16.12 10.42
N LYS A 243 7.63 -17.16 9.68
CA LYS A 243 9.02 -17.64 9.60
C LYS A 243 9.93 -16.72 8.78
N GLY A 244 9.36 -15.76 8.07
CA GLY A 244 10.09 -14.90 7.14
C GLY A 244 10.65 -15.67 5.95
N VAL A 245 11.67 -15.11 5.33
CA VAL A 245 12.38 -15.62 4.14
C VAL A 245 13.82 -15.97 4.48
N LYS A 246 14.44 -16.80 3.67
CA LYS A 246 15.85 -17.23 3.87
C LYS A 246 16.82 -16.14 3.42
N ASP A 247 16.53 -15.51 2.29
CA ASP A 247 17.36 -14.50 1.66
C ASP A 247 16.56 -13.64 0.68
N ILE A 248 17.17 -12.58 0.20
CA ILE A 248 16.54 -11.63 -0.72
C ILE A 248 16.18 -12.27 -2.08
N HIS A 249 16.84 -13.34 -2.48
CA HIS A 249 16.55 -14.01 -3.76
C HIS A 249 15.23 -14.77 -3.70
N GLU A 250 14.85 -15.29 -2.52
CA GLU A 250 13.51 -15.87 -2.31
C GLU A 250 12.43 -14.82 -2.50
N VAL A 251 12.64 -13.60 -1.99
CA VAL A 251 11.74 -12.46 -2.18
C VAL A 251 11.64 -12.09 -3.66
N THR A 252 12.78 -11.91 -4.32
CA THR A 252 12.84 -11.55 -5.75
C THR A 252 12.18 -12.60 -6.63
N LYS A 253 12.31 -13.88 -6.27
CA LYS A 253 11.60 -14.97 -6.94
C LYS A 253 10.08 -14.85 -6.77
N ALA A 254 9.59 -14.58 -5.57
CA ALA A 254 8.16 -14.42 -5.31
C ALA A 254 7.56 -13.23 -6.08
N VAL A 255 8.29 -12.11 -6.17
CA VAL A 255 7.91 -10.95 -7.00
C VAL A 255 7.89 -11.32 -8.49
N SER A 256 8.89 -12.09 -8.96
CA SER A 256 8.94 -12.55 -10.36
C SER A 256 7.81 -13.54 -10.68
N ASP A 257 7.48 -14.44 -9.75
CA ASP A 257 6.33 -15.36 -9.89
C ASP A 257 5.01 -14.57 -9.97
N SER A 258 4.86 -13.52 -9.15
CA SER A 258 3.71 -12.60 -9.19
C SER A 258 3.62 -11.83 -10.50
N ALA A 259 4.77 -11.38 -11.05
CA ALA A 259 4.84 -10.77 -12.37
C ALA A 259 4.35 -11.73 -13.46
N ALA A 260 4.82 -12.98 -13.42
CA ALA A 260 4.40 -14.02 -14.37
C ALA A 260 2.90 -14.33 -14.26
N TYR A 261 2.37 -14.36 -13.06
CA TYR A 261 0.93 -14.51 -12.81
C TYR A 261 0.12 -13.38 -13.45
N LEU A 262 0.48 -12.12 -13.20
CA LEU A 262 -0.22 -10.96 -13.75
C LEU A 262 -0.12 -10.90 -15.29
N LYS A 263 1.02 -11.25 -15.87
CA LYS A 263 1.14 -11.36 -17.34
C LYS A 263 0.20 -12.41 -17.93
N LYS A 264 0.01 -13.56 -17.28
CA LYS A 264 -1.00 -14.57 -17.69
C LYS A 264 -2.44 -14.04 -17.60
N LYS A 265 -2.70 -13.06 -16.73
CA LYS A 265 -4.00 -12.37 -16.62
C LYS A 265 -4.15 -11.22 -17.62
N GLY A 266 -3.18 -10.99 -18.50
CA GLY A 266 -3.22 -9.99 -19.57
C GLY A 266 -2.74 -8.60 -19.17
N PHE A 267 -2.04 -8.46 -18.05
CA PHE A 267 -1.40 -7.20 -17.67
C PHE A 267 -0.04 -7.04 -18.33
N SER A 268 0.29 -5.81 -18.70
CA SER A 268 1.61 -5.38 -19.18
C SER A 268 2.14 -4.24 -18.31
N PHE A 269 3.43 -4.25 -17.97
CA PHE A 269 4.09 -3.27 -17.09
C PHE A 269 5.60 -3.25 -17.30
#